data_ea1b833cc32164661842cac0c5934150
#
_entry.id   ea1b833cc32164661842cac0c5934150
#
_cell.length_a   1.000
_cell.length_b   1.000
_cell.length_c   1.000
_cell.angle_alpha   90.00
_cell.angle_beta   90.00
_cell.angle_gamma   90.00
#
_symmetry.space_group_name_H-M   'P 1'
#
loop_
_entity.id
_entity.type
_entity.pdbx_description
1 polymer ?
#
loop_
_entity_poly.entity_id
_entity_poly.type
_entity_poly.pdbx_seq_one_letter_code
_entity_poly.pdbx_strand_id
1 'polypeptide(L)'
;MPVAAAVALLVAGTHAVRAAEQISVLHWWTSGGESKAIRVLKDDMSKQGYEWKDFAIAGGAGAAAMTALKTQVISGNAPSAAQIKGPLIQDWAEQGTLVTVDPAAADWKAHTPTQIDSDVKAGGHYVAAPFSVHRINWLWINKADLDKVGGTPPTTWPEFFALADKFRAAGITPVAHGGQPWQDMTIWETVVLSQGADFYRKALVDLDQKTLTSPQMVQVFETVQKIRTYFDKGYHGRDWNLATAMVISGSGGMQFMGDWAKGEFANANKKADVDYICAAAPGTSNAYTYTADAFVFFQQNGKKDATPGQIALARTIMSVDFQQQFSLYKGSIPARLDVPMDKFDSCAKKSRADEQATIKTGGFLPSLAFGELQSPVTAGAITDVVTNFMNSSEDAKEGVRKLAAAAKVK
;
A
#
# COMPACT_ATOMS: atom_id res chain seq x y z
N MET A 1 -32.25 -3.52 -81.31
CA MET A 1 -31.37 -4.16 -80.26
C MET A 1 -31.23 -3.18 -79.10
N PRO A 2 -31.85 -3.45 -77.95
CA PRO A 2 -31.63 -2.57 -76.79
C PRO A 2 -30.43 -3.05 -76.00
N VAL A 3 -29.55 -2.09 -75.65
CA VAL A 3 -28.41 -2.27 -74.81
C VAL A 3 -28.84 -2.17 -73.31
N ALA A 4 -28.70 -3.28 -72.57
CA ALA A 4 -28.96 -3.30 -71.14
C ALA A 4 -27.76 -2.76 -70.38
N ALA A 5 -27.91 -1.64 -69.68
CA ALA A 5 -26.93 -1.07 -68.76
C ALA A 5 -27.07 -1.76 -67.41
N ALA A 6 -26.08 -2.53 -66.98
CA ALA A 6 -25.97 -3.09 -65.64
C ALA A 6 -25.45 -2.02 -64.65
N VAL A 7 -26.30 -1.60 -63.70
CA VAL A 7 -25.91 -0.73 -62.58
C VAL A 7 -25.36 -1.62 -61.48
N ALA A 8 -24.05 -1.57 -61.25
CA ALA A 8 -23.40 -2.20 -60.10
C ALA A 8 -23.59 -1.33 -58.84
N LEU A 9 -24.44 -1.75 -57.91
CA LEU A 9 -24.53 -1.14 -56.56
C LEU A 9 -23.30 -1.53 -55.76
N LEU A 10 -22.40 -0.58 -55.56
CA LEU A 10 -21.34 -0.65 -54.53
C LEU A 10 -22.00 -0.46 -53.18
N VAL A 11 -22.18 -1.55 -52.41
CA VAL A 11 -22.52 -1.49 -50.99
C VAL A 11 -21.23 -1.11 -50.22
N ALA A 12 -21.05 0.19 -50.00
CA ALA A 12 -20.03 0.67 -49.08
C ALA A 12 -20.44 0.29 -47.64
N GLY A 13 -19.88 -0.80 -47.13
CA GLY A 13 -20.03 -1.18 -45.74
C GLY A 13 -19.39 -0.09 -44.84
N THR A 14 -20.22 0.76 -44.28
CA THR A 14 -19.79 1.69 -43.22
C THR A 14 -19.45 0.84 -41.99
N HIS A 15 -18.17 0.52 -41.82
CA HIS A 15 -17.69 0.06 -40.56
C HIS A 15 -17.82 1.24 -39.59
N ALA A 16 -18.88 1.24 -38.76
CA ALA A 16 -18.98 2.17 -37.65
C ALA A 16 -17.77 1.91 -36.76
N VAL A 17 -16.83 2.85 -36.76
CA VAL A 17 -15.72 2.87 -35.78
C VAL A 17 -16.40 3.01 -34.42
N ARG A 18 -16.52 1.88 -33.71
CA ARG A 18 -17.02 1.90 -32.33
C ARG A 18 -16.03 2.73 -31.51
N ALA A 19 -16.49 3.82 -30.91
CA ALA A 19 -15.68 4.58 -30.00
C ALA A 19 -15.04 3.66 -28.97
N ALA A 20 -13.76 3.86 -28.69
CA ALA A 20 -13.06 3.08 -27.68
C ALA A 20 -13.80 3.19 -26.34
N GLU A 21 -13.97 2.06 -25.66
CA GLU A 21 -14.56 2.07 -24.32
C GLU A 21 -13.61 2.81 -23.37
N GLN A 22 -14.15 3.78 -22.63
CA GLN A 22 -13.40 4.57 -21.65
C GLN A 22 -13.36 3.84 -20.31
N ILE A 23 -12.15 3.68 -19.75
CA ILE A 23 -11.90 3.10 -18.44
C ILE A 23 -11.40 4.19 -17.50
N SER A 24 -12.26 4.61 -16.57
CA SER A 24 -11.89 5.59 -15.53
C SER A 24 -11.39 4.88 -14.28
N VAL A 25 -10.21 5.25 -13.78
CA VAL A 25 -9.58 4.60 -12.63
C VAL A 25 -9.17 5.61 -11.58
N LEU A 26 -9.73 5.46 -10.38
CA LEU A 26 -9.36 6.28 -9.22
C LEU A 26 -8.22 5.63 -8.45
N HIS A 27 -7.17 6.40 -8.19
CA HIS A 27 -6.01 6.00 -7.38
C HIS A 27 -5.34 7.22 -6.75
N TRP A 28 -4.35 7.00 -5.83
CA TRP A 28 -3.61 8.08 -5.18
C TRP A 28 -2.10 8.05 -5.44
N TRP A 29 -1.67 7.34 -6.46
CA TRP A 29 -0.25 7.23 -6.84
C TRP A 29 0.20 8.42 -7.68
N THR A 30 0.85 9.39 -7.03
CA THR A 30 1.26 10.65 -7.66
C THR A 30 2.76 10.96 -7.51
N SER A 31 3.50 10.20 -6.70
CA SER A 31 4.96 10.34 -6.59
C SER A 31 5.69 9.87 -7.85
N GLY A 32 6.99 10.11 -7.93
CA GLY A 32 7.78 9.78 -9.11
C GLY A 32 7.80 8.28 -9.45
N GLY A 33 8.01 7.42 -8.47
CA GLY A 33 7.97 5.95 -8.62
C GLY A 33 6.56 5.46 -8.91
N GLU A 34 5.57 5.96 -8.19
CA GLU A 34 4.17 5.59 -8.34
C GLU A 34 3.59 5.95 -9.72
N SER A 35 3.91 7.14 -10.23
CA SER A 35 3.48 7.57 -11.57
C SER A 35 4.05 6.69 -12.68
N LYS A 36 5.27 6.17 -12.51
CA LYS A 36 5.86 5.20 -13.44
C LYS A 36 5.16 3.84 -13.37
N ALA A 37 4.82 3.39 -12.15
CA ALA A 37 4.13 2.12 -11.95
C ALA A 37 2.75 2.10 -12.61
N ILE A 38 1.90 3.11 -12.35
CA ILE A 38 0.55 3.15 -12.95
C ILE A 38 0.58 3.33 -14.47
N ARG A 39 1.63 3.94 -15.01
CA ARG A 39 1.79 4.08 -16.47
C ARG A 39 1.82 2.72 -17.17
N VAL A 40 2.39 1.69 -16.56
CA VAL A 40 2.39 0.33 -17.13
C VAL A 40 0.96 -0.12 -17.44
N LEU A 41 0.04 0.08 -16.48
CA LEU A 41 -1.37 -0.29 -16.67
C LEU A 41 -2.06 0.55 -17.75
N LYS A 42 -1.79 1.86 -17.77
CA LYS A 42 -2.32 2.78 -18.80
C LYS A 42 -1.89 2.36 -20.20
N ASP A 43 -0.60 2.05 -20.37
CA ASP A 43 -0.04 1.65 -21.66
C ASP A 43 -0.61 0.30 -22.12
N ASP A 44 -0.79 -0.66 -21.21
CA ASP A 44 -1.33 -1.97 -21.53
C ASP A 44 -2.82 -1.91 -21.89
N MET A 45 -3.61 -1.09 -21.21
CA MET A 45 -5.02 -0.86 -21.58
C MET A 45 -5.15 -0.14 -22.93
N SER A 46 -4.28 0.84 -23.20
CA SER A 46 -4.24 1.56 -24.48
C SER A 46 -3.89 0.62 -25.65
N LYS A 47 -2.93 -0.29 -25.46
CA LYS A 47 -2.58 -1.32 -26.48
C LYS A 47 -3.76 -2.24 -26.81
N GLN A 48 -4.66 -2.45 -25.84
CA GLN A 48 -5.86 -3.25 -26.01
C GLN A 48 -7.03 -2.46 -26.65
N GLY A 49 -6.83 -1.18 -26.97
CA GLY A 49 -7.84 -0.32 -27.61
C GLY A 49 -8.81 0.36 -26.64
N TYR A 50 -8.51 0.40 -25.35
CA TYR A 50 -9.29 1.12 -24.36
C TYR A 50 -8.75 2.53 -24.15
N GLU A 51 -9.65 3.50 -23.91
CA GLU A 51 -9.29 4.86 -23.54
C GLU A 51 -9.14 4.95 -22.02
N TRP A 52 -7.93 5.30 -21.53
CA TRP A 52 -7.70 5.49 -20.10
C TRP A 52 -8.09 6.90 -19.65
N LYS A 53 -8.96 6.98 -18.65
CA LYS A 53 -9.28 8.22 -17.95
C LYS A 53 -8.70 8.18 -16.54
N ASP A 54 -7.68 8.98 -16.33
CA ASP A 54 -6.99 9.07 -15.04
C ASP A 54 -7.80 9.88 -14.04
N PHE A 55 -7.95 9.31 -12.84
CA PHE A 55 -8.53 10.02 -11.72
C PHE A 55 -7.60 9.89 -10.51
N ALA A 56 -6.44 10.57 -10.62
CA ALA A 56 -5.41 10.57 -9.59
C ALA A 56 -5.69 11.66 -8.55
N ILE A 57 -5.75 11.28 -7.26
CA ILE A 57 -5.92 12.21 -6.14
C ILE A 57 -4.74 12.07 -5.20
N ALA A 58 -3.91 13.10 -5.12
CA ALA A 58 -2.75 13.12 -4.24
C ALA A 58 -3.15 12.99 -2.76
N GLY A 59 -2.32 12.28 -2.00
CA GLY A 59 -2.49 12.09 -0.58
C GLY A 59 -2.19 10.64 -0.16
N GLY A 60 -1.21 10.47 0.72
CA GLY A 60 -0.82 9.16 1.22
C GLY A 60 -1.98 8.43 1.90
N ALA A 61 -1.95 7.10 1.84
CA ALA A 61 -2.98 6.20 2.37
C ALA A 61 -4.41 6.37 1.81
N GLY A 62 -4.64 7.32 0.86
CA GLY A 62 -5.89 7.38 0.09
C GLY A 62 -7.08 8.07 0.75
N ALA A 63 -6.95 8.75 1.89
CA ALA A 63 -8.08 9.37 2.59
C ALA A 63 -8.87 10.38 1.72
N ALA A 64 -8.16 11.28 1.02
CA ALA A 64 -8.78 12.23 0.10
C ALA A 64 -9.45 11.54 -1.09
N ALA A 65 -8.82 10.48 -1.62
CA ALA A 65 -9.37 9.68 -2.71
C ALA A 65 -10.68 8.98 -2.31
N MET A 66 -10.77 8.44 -1.09
CA MET A 66 -12.00 7.82 -0.58
C MET A 66 -13.14 8.82 -0.40
N THR A 67 -12.84 10.05 0.01
CA THR A 67 -13.84 11.12 0.10
C THR A 67 -14.41 11.47 -1.29
N ALA A 68 -13.54 11.62 -2.28
CA ALA A 68 -13.94 11.88 -3.65
C ALA A 68 -14.73 10.70 -4.26
N LEU A 69 -14.30 9.47 -4.00
CA LEU A 69 -15.00 8.26 -4.47
C LEU A 69 -16.44 8.21 -3.94
N LYS A 70 -16.64 8.43 -2.63
CA LYS A 70 -17.97 8.47 -2.04
C LYS A 70 -18.87 9.49 -2.74
N THR A 71 -18.36 10.68 -2.99
CA THR A 71 -19.09 11.74 -3.69
C THR A 71 -19.49 11.31 -5.11
N GLN A 72 -18.56 10.67 -5.86
CA GLN A 72 -18.84 10.20 -7.22
C GLN A 72 -19.88 9.08 -7.26
N VAL A 73 -19.76 8.10 -6.37
CA VAL A 73 -20.72 6.99 -6.30
C VAL A 73 -22.11 7.49 -5.96
N ILE A 74 -22.25 8.38 -4.96
CA ILE A 74 -23.55 8.97 -4.56
C ILE A 74 -24.17 9.77 -5.71
N SER A 75 -23.36 10.46 -6.51
CA SER A 75 -23.84 11.24 -7.66
C SER A 75 -24.13 10.39 -8.92
N GLY A 76 -23.94 9.07 -8.85
CA GLY A 76 -24.14 8.17 -9.99
C GLY A 76 -23.01 8.19 -11.03
N ASN A 77 -21.87 8.79 -10.71
CA ASN A 77 -20.68 8.93 -11.57
C ASN A 77 -19.50 8.09 -11.10
N ALA A 78 -19.76 6.87 -10.60
CA ALA A 78 -18.72 5.99 -10.13
C ALA A 78 -17.65 5.73 -11.20
N PRO A 79 -16.35 5.69 -10.85
CA PRO A 79 -15.30 5.30 -11.80
C PRO A 79 -15.47 3.82 -12.20
N SER A 80 -14.86 3.42 -13.33
CA SER A 80 -14.89 2.00 -13.76
C SER A 80 -14.20 1.11 -12.73
N ALA A 81 -13.11 1.61 -12.12
CA ALA A 81 -12.41 0.94 -11.04
C ALA A 81 -11.82 1.96 -10.04
N ALA A 82 -11.64 1.53 -8.80
CA ALA A 82 -10.96 2.34 -7.78
C ALA A 82 -10.04 1.48 -6.92
N GLN A 83 -8.92 2.05 -6.53
CA GLN A 83 -8.03 1.44 -5.55
C GLN A 83 -8.71 1.41 -4.18
N ILE A 84 -8.94 0.20 -3.64
CA ILE A 84 -9.56 -0.03 -2.32
C ILE A 84 -8.89 -1.23 -1.69
N LYS A 85 -8.85 -1.27 -0.34
CA LYS A 85 -8.13 -2.25 0.45
C LYS A 85 -8.97 -2.78 1.60
N GLY A 86 -8.63 -3.99 2.04
CA GLY A 86 -9.12 -4.61 3.27
C GLY A 86 -10.64 -4.60 3.42
N PRO A 87 -11.15 -4.42 4.66
CA PRO A 87 -12.58 -4.46 4.96
C PRO A 87 -13.44 -3.49 4.15
N LEU A 88 -12.87 -2.38 3.68
CA LEU A 88 -13.61 -1.41 2.88
C LEU A 88 -14.12 -2.00 1.54
N ILE A 89 -13.49 -3.07 1.03
CA ILE A 89 -14.00 -3.81 -0.14
C ILE A 89 -15.36 -4.42 0.18
N GLN A 90 -15.51 -5.00 1.38
CA GLN A 90 -16.78 -5.59 1.85
C GLN A 90 -17.83 -4.51 2.04
N ASP A 91 -17.48 -3.36 2.65
CA ASP A 91 -18.42 -2.24 2.85
C ASP A 91 -19.02 -1.77 1.51
N TRP A 92 -18.22 -1.66 0.45
CA TRP A 92 -18.70 -1.29 -0.89
C TRP A 92 -19.53 -2.40 -1.54
N ALA A 93 -19.18 -3.66 -1.33
CA ALA A 93 -19.93 -4.80 -1.85
C ALA A 93 -21.31 -4.90 -1.17
N GLU A 94 -21.40 -4.71 0.13
CA GLU A 94 -22.66 -4.70 0.90
C GLU A 94 -23.61 -3.58 0.46
N GLN A 95 -23.07 -2.44 0.02
CA GLN A 95 -23.86 -1.35 -0.58
C GLN A 95 -24.40 -1.71 -1.96
N GLY A 96 -24.02 -2.87 -2.55
CA GLY A 96 -24.50 -3.31 -3.85
C GLY A 96 -24.05 -2.44 -5.01
N THR A 97 -22.90 -1.75 -4.87
CA THR A 97 -22.37 -0.83 -5.90
C THR A 97 -21.31 -1.46 -6.80
N LEU A 98 -20.80 -2.63 -6.43
CA LEU A 98 -19.75 -3.33 -7.16
C LEU A 98 -20.32 -4.31 -8.19
N VAL A 99 -19.49 -4.67 -9.18
CA VAL A 99 -19.74 -5.76 -10.14
C VAL A 99 -18.72 -6.87 -9.90
N THR A 100 -19.07 -8.11 -10.32
CA THR A 100 -18.17 -9.26 -10.24
C THR A 100 -17.28 -9.34 -11.47
N VAL A 101 -16.04 -9.81 -11.30
CA VAL A 101 -15.08 -10.02 -12.39
C VAL A 101 -14.65 -11.49 -12.50
N ASP A 102 -15.47 -12.41 -12.04
CA ASP A 102 -15.24 -13.86 -12.11
C ASP A 102 -14.80 -14.37 -13.50
N PRO A 103 -15.32 -13.82 -14.63
CA PRO A 103 -14.85 -14.23 -15.96
C PRO A 103 -13.37 -13.97 -16.23
N ALA A 104 -12.72 -13.13 -15.41
CA ALA A 104 -11.27 -12.88 -15.46
C ALA A 104 -10.46 -13.78 -14.51
N ALA A 105 -11.10 -14.48 -13.56
CA ALA A 105 -10.46 -15.01 -12.35
C ALA A 105 -10.17 -16.52 -12.36
N ALA A 106 -10.02 -17.14 -13.52
CA ALA A 106 -9.91 -18.59 -13.66
C ALA A 106 -8.78 -19.25 -12.83
N ASP A 107 -7.66 -18.55 -12.61
CA ASP A 107 -6.48 -19.07 -11.92
C ASP A 107 -6.07 -18.29 -10.66
N TRP A 108 -6.79 -17.23 -10.30
CA TRP A 108 -6.35 -16.29 -9.24
C TRP A 108 -6.15 -16.97 -7.90
N LYS A 109 -7.10 -17.81 -7.48
CA LYS A 109 -7.04 -18.53 -6.20
C LYS A 109 -5.79 -19.40 -6.05
N ALA A 110 -5.31 -19.99 -7.14
CA ALA A 110 -4.12 -20.86 -7.10
C ALA A 110 -2.81 -20.08 -6.92
N HIS A 111 -2.83 -18.78 -7.24
CA HIS A 111 -1.63 -17.96 -7.32
C HIS A 111 -1.63 -16.76 -6.36
N THR A 112 -2.64 -16.63 -5.50
CA THR A 112 -2.74 -15.52 -4.53
C THR A 112 -2.70 -16.06 -3.10
N PRO A 113 -2.02 -15.39 -2.15
CA PRO A 113 -2.09 -15.75 -0.73
C PRO A 113 -3.53 -15.84 -0.25
N THR A 114 -3.87 -16.88 0.53
CA THR A 114 -5.26 -17.18 0.92
C THR A 114 -5.98 -16.01 1.59
N GLN A 115 -5.28 -15.23 2.42
CA GLN A 115 -5.85 -14.05 3.06
C GLN A 115 -6.27 -13.00 2.03
N ILE A 116 -5.35 -12.65 1.12
CA ILE A 116 -5.62 -11.66 0.08
C ILE A 116 -6.71 -12.15 -0.88
N ASP A 117 -6.69 -13.45 -1.25
CA ASP A 117 -7.75 -14.07 -2.09
C ASP A 117 -9.12 -13.96 -1.43
N SER A 118 -9.19 -14.09 -0.10
CA SER A 118 -10.45 -13.94 0.64
C SER A 118 -10.93 -12.49 0.69
N ASP A 119 -10.01 -11.55 0.90
CA ASP A 119 -10.35 -10.12 1.06
C ASP A 119 -10.93 -9.49 -0.21
N VAL A 120 -10.58 -10.01 -1.39
CA VAL A 120 -11.05 -9.49 -2.70
C VAL A 120 -12.36 -10.11 -3.19
N LYS A 121 -13.03 -10.92 -2.35
CA LYS A 121 -14.30 -11.58 -2.65
C LYS A 121 -15.43 -11.06 -1.78
N ALA A 122 -16.63 -11.00 -2.36
CA ALA A 122 -17.88 -10.82 -1.64
C ALA A 122 -18.89 -11.87 -2.07
N GLY A 123 -19.52 -12.55 -1.11
CA GLY A 123 -20.44 -13.65 -1.40
C GLY A 123 -19.81 -14.81 -2.20
N GLY A 124 -18.49 -14.98 -2.15
CA GLY A 124 -17.74 -15.98 -2.91
C GLY A 124 -17.32 -15.57 -4.32
N HIS A 125 -17.70 -14.38 -4.78
CA HIS A 125 -17.41 -13.82 -6.10
C HIS A 125 -16.30 -12.78 -6.02
N TYR A 126 -15.43 -12.71 -7.02
CA TYR A 126 -14.38 -11.68 -7.12
C TYR A 126 -15.00 -10.33 -7.49
N VAL A 127 -14.88 -9.37 -6.58
CA VAL A 127 -15.31 -7.97 -6.76
C VAL A 127 -14.11 -7.02 -6.88
N ALA A 128 -12.90 -7.53 -6.64
CA ALA A 128 -11.65 -6.80 -6.77
C ALA A 128 -10.55 -7.70 -7.35
N ALA A 129 -9.51 -7.08 -7.92
CA ALA A 129 -8.33 -7.73 -8.47
C ALA A 129 -7.08 -7.24 -7.70
N PRO A 130 -6.39 -8.12 -6.93
CA PRO A 130 -5.18 -7.76 -6.21
C PRO A 130 -3.95 -7.83 -7.13
N PHE A 131 -2.97 -6.95 -6.97
CA PHE A 131 -1.82 -6.94 -7.87
C PHE A 131 -0.48 -6.63 -7.23
N SER A 132 -0.45 -6.06 -6.04
CA SER A 132 0.79 -5.84 -5.30
C SER A 132 0.61 -6.08 -3.81
N VAL A 133 1.67 -6.58 -3.17
CA VAL A 133 1.77 -6.71 -1.72
C VAL A 133 2.91 -5.83 -1.27
N HIS A 134 2.63 -5.01 -0.28
CA HIS A 134 3.59 -4.11 0.34
C HIS A 134 3.93 -4.60 1.74
N ARG A 135 5.21 -4.64 2.03
CA ARG A 135 5.69 -4.78 3.41
C ARG A 135 5.79 -3.41 4.06
N ILE A 136 5.21 -3.26 5.26
CA ILE A 136 5.16 -1.99 5.99
C ILE A 136 6.35 -1.83 6.94
N ASN A 137 6.72 -2.88 7.67
CA ASN A 137 7.72 -2.87 8.73
C ASN A 137 9.17 -2.89 8.23
N TRP A 138 9.50 -2.00 7.26
CA TRP A 138 10.85 -1.78 6.78
C TRP A 138 11.53 -0.59 7.50
N LEU A 139 12.85 -0.72 7.67
CA LEU A 139 13.76 0.36 7.99
C LEU A 139 14.70 0.57 6.80
N TRP A 140 14.60 1.73 6.17
CA TRP A 140 15.46 2.18 5.07
C TRP A 140 16.63 2.96 5.64
N ILE A 141 17.86 2.67 5.22
CA ILE A 141 19.07 3.27 5.79
C ILE A 141 19.95 3.75 4.64
N ASN A 142 20.45 4.98 4.70
CA ASN A 142 21.48 5.46 3.77
C ASN A 142 22.77 4.68 4.01
N LYS A 143 23.28 4.00 2.98
CA LYS A 143 24.45 3.12 3.10
C LYS A 143 25.74 3.91 3.39
N ALA A 144 25.94 5.03 2.70
CA ALA A 144 27.15 5.84 2.86
C ALA A 144 27.22 6.47 4.28
N ASP A 145 26.08 6.92 4.81
CA ASP A 145 26.00 7.46 6.17
C ASP A 145 26.21 6.36 7.21
N LEU A 146 25.65 5.17 6.99
CA LEU A 146 25.86 4.00 7.85
C LEU A 146 27.34 3.66 7.95
N ASP A 147 28.02 3.57 6.80
CA ASP A 147 29.46 3.28 6.75
C ASP A 147 30.30 4.38 7.41
N LYS A 148 29.95 5.64 7.15
CA LYS A 148 30.63 6.82 7.75
C LYS A 148 30.66 6.78 9.28
N VAL A 149 29.58 6.30 9.91
CA VAL A 149 29.49 6.21 11.38
C VAL A 149 29.94 4.85 11.93
N GLY A 150 30.44 3.95 11.09
CA GLY A 150 30.81 2.58 11.49
C GLY A 150 29.61 1.84 12.10
N GLY A 151 28.44 1.99 11.48
CA GLY A 151 27.20 1.38 11.93
C GLY A 151 26.90 0.05 11.23
N THR A 152 25.95 -0.68 11.80
CA THR A 152 25.32 -1.86 11.18
C THR A 152 23.80 -1.70 11.24
N PRO A 153 23.04 -2.32 10.32
CA PRO A 153 21.59 -2.30 10.40
C PRO A 153 21.09 -2.85 11.75
N PRO A 154 20.29 -2.08 12.52
CA PRO A 154 19.88 -2.48 13.86
C PRO A 154 18.82 -3.58 13.81
N THR A 155 18.93 -4.58 14.68
CA THR A 155 17.96 -5.67 14.84
C THR A 155 17.11 -5.52 16.10
N THR A 156 17.57 -4.70 17.04
CA THR A 156 16.90 -4.40 18.31
C THR A 156 16.73 -2.90 18.50
N TRP A 157 15.80 -2.49 19.38
CA TRP A 157 15.62 -1.07 19.70
C TRP A 157 16.85 -0.44 20.36
N PRO A 158 17.57 -1.10 21.30
CA PRO A 158 18.83 -0.55 21.82
C PRO A 158 19.86 -0.27 20.72
N GLU A 159 20.05 -1.18 19.76
CA GLU A 159 20.95 -0.98 18.61
C GLU A 159 20.48 0.18 17.72
N PHE A 160 19.17 0.29 17.49
CA PHE A 160 18.59 1.40 16.73
C PHE A 160 18.89 2.75 17.37
N PHE A 161 18.70 2.88 18.69
CA PHE A 161 18.98 4.12 19.38
C PHE A 161 20.48 4.44 19.40
N ALA A 162 21.32 3.43 19.58
CA ALA A 162 22.78 3.62 19.50
C ALA A 162 23.23 4.10 18.09
N LEU A 163 22.64 3.57 17.03
CA LEU A 163 22.89 4.03 15.65
C LEU A 163 22.36 5.46 15.44
N ALA A 164 21.16 5.76 15.93
CA ALA A 164 20.57 7.10 15.85
C ALA A 164 21.41 8.15 16.55
N ASP A 165 21.99 7.82 17.70
CA ASP A 165 22.93 8.72 18.41
C ASP A 165 24.23 8.95 17.61
N LYS A 166 24.76 7.93 16.93
CA LYS A 166 25.92 8.07 16.03
C LYS A 166 25.60 9.01 14.86
N PHE A 167 24.43 8.88 14.22
CA PHE A 167 24.00 9.79 13.15
C PHE A 167 23.88 11.23 13.66
N ARG A 168 23.25 11.41 14.82
CA ARG A 168 23.13 12.74 15.46
C ARG A 168 24.50 13.36 15.73
N ALA A 169 25.44 12.60 16.26
CA ALA A 169 26.81 13.06 16.52
C ALA A 169 27.56 13.44 15.24
N ALA A 170 27.23 12.78 14.12
CA ALA A 170 27.79 13.09 12.79
C ALA A 170 27.06 14.25 12.07
N GLY A 171 26.09 14.90 12.69
CA GLY A 171 25.31 15.99 12.12
C GLY A 171 24.26 15.55 11.08
N ILE A 172 23.90 14.26 11.06
CA ILE A 172 22.89 13.68 10.17
C ILE A 172 21.59 13.58 10.96
N THR A 173 20.44 13.96 10.35
CA THR A 173 19.13 13.71 10.94
C THR A 173 18.95 12.19 11.11
N PRO A 174 18.83 11.66 12.34
CA PRO A 174 18.83 10.20 12.51
C PRO A 174 17.66 9.51 11.85
N VAL A 175 16.44 10.09 11.95
CA VAL A 175 15.22 9.54 11.39
C VAL A 175 14.52 10.60 10.54
N ALA A 176 14.51 10.37 9.23
CA ALA A 176 13.72 11.15 8.30
C ALA A 176 12.23 10.71 8.43
N HIS A 177 11.37 11.63 8.84
CA HIS A 177 9.96 11.37 9.06
C HIS A 177 9.10 12.42 8.36
N GLY A 178 7.92 12.02 7.89
CA GLY A 178 6.88 12.92 7.42
C GLY A 178 5.71 12.86 8.41
N GLY A 179 5.32 13.98 9.00
CA GLY A 179 4.37 14.04 10.09
C GLY A 179 2.91 14.01 9.67
N GLN A 180 2.55 13.16 8.73
CA GLN A 180 1.14 12.89 8.40
C GLN A 180 0.62 11.72 9.25
N PRO A 181 -0.67 11.68 9.63
CA PRO A 181 -1.21 10.68 10.58
C PRO A 181 -0.86 9.23 10.24
N TRP A 182 -0.96 8.83 8.97
CA TRP A 182 -0.65 7.48 8.52
C TRP A 182 0.85 7.12 8.66
N GLN A 183 1.75 8.12 8.58
CA GLN A 183 3.19 7.93 8.79
C GLN A 183 3.50 7.73 10.28
N ASP A 184 2.84 8.49 11.16
CA ASP A 184 2.89 8.28 12.62
C ASP A 184 2.42 6.87 12.97
N MET A 185 1.30 6.44 12.38
CA MET A 185 0.77 5.09 12.53
C MET A 185 1.75 4.02 12.05
N THR A 186 2.48 4.24 10.95
CA THR A 186 3.49 3.29 10.44
C THR A 186 4.56 3.00 11.48
N ILE A 187 5.07 4.01 12.17
CA ILE A 187 6.05 3.84 13.25
C ILE A 187 5.43 3.14 14.45
N TRP A 188 4.30 3.62 14.93
CA TRP A 188 3.64 3.05 16.10
C TRP A 188 3.27 1.57 15.89
N GLU A 189 2.67 1.24 14.75
CA GLU A 189 2.30 -0.14 14.40
C GLU A 189 3.54 -1.04 14.31
N THR A 190 4.65 -0.53 13.77
CA THR A 190 5.93 -1.25 13.72
C THR A 190 6.46 -1.55 15.13
N VAL A 191 6.33 -0.60 16.06
CA VAL A 191 6.72 -0.82 17.47
C VAL A 191 5.78 -1.80 18.15
N VAL A 192 4.47 -1.78 17.86
CA VAL A 192 3.53 -2.82 18.34
C VAL A 192 3.95 -4.20 17.83
N LEU A 193 4.28 -4.31 16.53
CA LEU A 193 4.73 -5.56 15.93
C LEU A 193 6.01 -6.10 16.59
N SER A 194 6.92 -5.23 16.99
CA SER A 194 8.17 -5.61 17.66
C SER A 194 7.97 -6.31 19.00
N GLN A 195 6.77 -6.23 19.56
CA GLN A 195 6.37 -6.99 20.77
C GLN A 195 5.98 -8.45 20.45
N GLY A 196 5.98 -8.82 19.17
CA GLY A 196 5.67 -10.16 18.66
C GLY A 196 4.33 -10.25 17.96
N ALA A 197 4.22 -11.24 17.05
CA ALA A 197 3.03 -11.45 16.22
C ALA A 197 1.75 -11.70 17.04
N ASP A 198 1.86 -12.44 18.15
CA ASP A 198 0.71 -12.71 19.02
C ASP A 198 0.24 -11.48 19.78
N PHE A 199 1.18 -10.63 20.22
CA PHE A 199 0.83 -9.34 20.84
C PHE A 199 0.14 -8.43 19.83
N TYR A 200 0.69 -8.33 18.61
CA TYR A 200 0.09 -7.56 17.53
C TYR A 200 -1.35 -8.02 17.24
N ARG A 201 -1.56 -9.33 17.10
CA ARG A 201 -2.88 -9.91 16.80
C ARG A 201 -3.88 -9.57 17.89
N LYS A 202 -3.53 -9.81 19.16
CA LYS A 202 -4.42 -9.47 20.28
C LYS A 202 -4.73 -7.99 20.37
N ALA A 203 -3.70 -7.13 20.14
CA ALA A 203 -3.87 -5.69 20.27
C ALA A 203 -4.67 -5.08 19.10
N LEU A 204 -4.37 -5.44 17.83
CA LEU A 204 -4.86 -4.72 16.66
C LEU A 204 -5.92 -5.49 15.87
N VAL A 205 -5.88 -6.83 15.87
CA VAL A 205 -6.92 -7.64 15.23
C VAL A 205 -8.10 -7.85 16.19
N ASP A 206 -7.81 -8.34 17.40
CA ASP A 206 -8.84 -8.72 18.38
C ASP A 206 -9.31 -7.53 19.23
N LEU A 207 -8.55 -6.42 19.25
CA LEU A 207 -8.78 -5.23 20.10
C LEU A 207 -8.94 -5.61 21.58
N ASP A 208 -8.15 -6.62 22.05
CA ASP A 208 -8.21 -7.15 23.40
C ASP A 208 -7.84 -6.06 24.42
N GLN A 209 -8.79 -5.67 25.25
CA GLN A 209 -8.63 -4.57 26.19
C GLN A 209 -7.53 -4.82 27.22
N LYS A 210 -7.28 -6.09 27.60
CA LYS A 210 -6.20 -6.43 28.51
C LYS A 210 -4.84 -6.19 27.87
N THR A 211 -4.68 -6.57 26.62
CA THR A 211 -3.46 -6.33 25.84
C THR A 211 -3.27 -4.83 25.60
N LEU A 212 -4.32 -4.11 25.20
CA LEU A 212 -4.28 -2.66 24.93
C LEU A 212 -3.93 -1.83 26.17
N THR A 213 -4.25 -2.32 27.40
CA THR A 213 -3.94 -1.62 28.67
C THR A 213 -2.74 -2.21 29.41
N SER A 214 -1.99 -3.11 28.79
CA SER A 214 -0.88 -3.80 29.40
C SER A 214 0.36 -2.90 29.60
N PRO A 215 1.25 -3.23 30.56
CA PRO A 215 2.56 -2.58 30.67
C PRO A 215 3.38 -2.66 29.39
N GLN A 216 3.21 -3.70 28.59
CA GLN A 216 3.87 -3.89 27.31
C GLN A 216 3.41 -2.84 26.28
N MET A 217 2.11 -2.47 26.27
CA MET A 217 1.61 -1.38 25.43
C MET A 217 2.15 0.00 25.92
N VAL A 218 2.36 0.18 27.23
CA VAL A 218 3.03 1.39 27.75
C VAL A 218 4.45 1.49 27.19
N GLN A 219 5.20 0.38 27.15
CA GLN A 219 6.54 0.35 26.54
C GLN A 219 6.53 0.69 25.05
N VAL A 220 5.46 0.30 24.31
CA VAL A 220 5.28 0.72 22.92
C VAL A 220 5.23 2.24 22.81
N PHE A 221 4.40 2.91 23.61
CA PHE A 221 4.27 4.37 23.60
C PHE A 221 5.57 5.06 24.04
N GLU A 222 6.27 4.55 25.07
CA GLU A 222 7.57 5.07 25.50
C GLU A 222 8.63 4.94 24.40
N THR A 223 8.64 3.81 23.66
CA THR A 223 9.55 3.59 22.53
C THR A 223 9.27 4.59 21.41
N VAL A 224 8.01 4.79 21.05
CA VAL A 224 7.59 5.77 20.04
C VAL A 224 7.96 7.19 20.47
N GLN A 225 7.74 7.54 21.73
CA GLN A 225 8.15 8.84 22.29
C GLN A 225 9.67 9.06 22.16
N LYS A 226 10.47 8.03 22.38
CA LYS A 226 11.92 8.09 22.22
C LYS A 226 12.30 8.22 20.74
N ILE A 227 11.69 7.46 19.80
CA ILE A 227 11.93 7.58 18.36
C ILE A 227 11.70 9.01 17.89
N ARG A 228 10.61 9.65 18.32
CA ARG A 228 10.28 11.04 17.99
C ARG A 228 11.40 12.03 18.28
N THR A 229 12.20 11.81 19.32
CA THR A 229 13.32 12.71 19.67
C THR A 229 14.43 12.73 18.62
N TYR A 230 14.38 11.85 17.63
CA TYR A 230 15.35 11.72 16.54
C TYR A 230 14.87 12.33 15.22
N PHE A 231 13.65 12.88 15.18
CA PHE A 231 13.15 13.61 14.00
C PHE A 231 13.77 15.01 13.92
N ASP A 232 13.82 15.55 12.70
CA ASP A 232 14.11 16.97 12.51
C ASP A 232 12.89 17.84 12.86
N LYS A 233 13.13 19.12 13.15
CA LYS A 233 12.07 20.06 13.58
C LYS A 233 11.01 20.35 12.48
N GLY A 234 11.33 20.08 11.22
CA GLY A 234 10.47 20.36 10.07
C GLY A 234 9.63 19.17 9.61
N TYR A 235 9.49 18.10 10.39
CA TYR A 235 8.81 16.89 9.95
C TYR A 235 7.29 17.03 9.80
N HIS A 236 6.66 17.95 10.52
CA HIS A 236 5.21 18.09 10.53
C HIS A 236 4.63 18.33 9.14
N GLY A 237 3.66 17.52 8.74
CA GLY A 237 2.97 17.62 7.47
C GLY A 237 3.81 17.31 6.22
N ARG A 238 5.08 16.92 6.39
CA ARG A 238 5.95 16.54 5.28
C ARG A 238 5.40 15.31 4.58
N ASP A 239 5.39 15.32 3.25
CA ASP A 239 5.05 14.15 2.46
C ASP A 239 6.13 13.05 2.62
N TRP A 240 5.70 11.81 2.57
CA TRP A 240 6.53 10.63 2.79
C TRP A 240 7.72 10.54 1.82
N ASN A 241 7.52 10.89 0.54
CA ASN A 241 8.54 10.87 -0.49
C ASN A 241 9.62 11.94 -0.27
N LEU A 242 9.27 13.06 0.37
CA LEU A 242 10.25 14.07 0.79
C LEU A 242 11.12 13.57 1.94
N ALA A 243 10.55 12.80 2.87
CA ALA A 243 11.34 12.12 3.90
C ALA A 243 12.25 11.04 3.28
N THR A 244 11.75 10.28 2.28
CA THR A 244 12.59 9.33 1.51
C THR A 244 13.73 10.06 0.77
N ALA A 245 13.46 11.23 0.20
CA ALA A 245 14.48 12.05 -0.46
C ALA A 245 15.60 12.48 0.50
N MET A 246 15.31 12.68 1.79
CA MET A 246 16.33 12.95 2.81
C MET A 246 17.28 11.76 2.98
N VAL A 247 16.76 10.52 2.99
CA VAL A 247 17.60 9.31 3.04
C VAL A 247 18.39 9.15 1.73
N ILE A 248 17.78 9.41 0.59
CA ILE A 248 18.43 9.35 -0.73
C ILE A 248 19.63 10.31 -0.80
N SER A 249 19.49 11.51 -0.25
CA SER A 249 20.51 12.57 -0.30
C SER A 249 21.57 12.48 0.82
N GLY A 250 21.34 11.66 1.86
CA GLY A 250 22.20 11.58 3.04
C GLY A 250 21.96 12.69 4.07
N SER A 251 20.89 13.49 3.94
CA SER A 251 20.48 14.43 4.97
C SER A 251 19.68 13.76 6.11
N GLY A 252 19.18 12.54 5.87
CA GLY A 252 18.54 11.67 6.83
C GLY A 252 19.15 10.27 6.80
N GLY A 253 19.52 9.72 7.98
CA GLY A 253 20.18 8.42 8.08
C GLY A 253 19.25 7.23 7.87
N MET A 254 18.04 7.29 8.43
CA MET A 254 17.05 6.19 8.44
C MET A 254 15.63 6.69 8.19
N GLN A 255 14.77 5.81 7.71
CA GLN A 255 13.32 6.04 7.59
C GLN A 255 12.54 4.75 7.85
N PHE A 256 11.49 4.82 8.68
CA PHE A 256 10.45 3.79 8.74
C PHE A 256 9.43 4.08 7.64
N MET A 257 9.29 3.18 6.68
CA MET A 257 8.36 3.37 5.56
C MET A 257 8.14 2.04 4.85
N GLY A 258 6.95 1.83 4.31
CA GLY A 258 6.66 0.69 3.46
C GLY A 258 7.53 0.64 2.21
N ASP A 259 7.51 -0.48 1.53
CA ASP A 259 8.43 -0.76 0.41
C ASP A 259 8.22 0.12 -0.83
N TRP A 260 7.14 0.91 -0.92
CA TRP A 260 7.02 1.95 -1.95
C TRP A 260 8.13 3.00 -1.89
N ALA A 261 8.81 3.16 -0.75
CA ALA A 261 10.01 3.99 -0.66
C ALA A 261 11.09 3.53 -1.65
N LYS A 262 11.18 2.22 -1.92
CA LYS A 262 12.09 1.65 -2.91
C LYS A 262 11.83 2.19 -4.32
N GLY A 263 10.58 2.47 -4.67
CA GLY A 263 10.23 3.12 -5.94
C GLY A 263 10.87 4.50 -6.10
N GLU A 264 10.99 5.27 -5.01
CA GLU A 264 11.65 6.57 -5.03
C GLU A 264 13.19 6.43 -5.12
N PHE A 265 13.78 5.45 -4.41
CA PHE A 265 15.21 5.13 -4.59
C PHE A 265 15.52 4.74 -6.04
N ALA A 266 14.71 3.87 -6.64
CA ALA A 266 14.86 3.46 -8.04
C ALA A 266 14.68 4.65 -9.01
N ASN A 267 13.70 5.52 -8.74
CA ASN A 267 13.47 6.74 -9.52
C ASN A 267 14.67 7.71 -9.48
N ALA A 268 15.40 7.71 -8.36
CA ALA A 268 16.66 8.46 -8.19
C ALA A 268 17.90 7.68 -8.66
N ASN A 269 17.75 6.57 -9.39
CA ASN A 269 18.82 5.67 -9.84
C ASN A 269 19.68 5.09 -8.71
N LYS A 270 19.11 4.91 -7.51
CA LYS A 270 19.76 4.31 -6.36
C LYS A 270 19.54 2.80 -6.33
N LYS A 271 20.56 2.05 -5.88
CA LYS A 271 20.57 0.58 -5.88
C LYS A 271 20.64 0.04 -4.47
N ALA A 272 19.83 -0.99 -4.20
CA ALA A 272 19.87 -1.73 -2.95
C ALA A 272 21.29 -2.31 -2.70
N ASP A 273 21.69 -2.33 -1.44
CA ASP A 273 23.00 -2.80 -0.94
C ASP A 273 24.21 -1.95 -1.38
N VAL A 274 24.02 -1.01 -2.30
CA VAL A 274 25.05 -0.10 -2.80
C VAL A 274 24.86 1.31 -2.25
N ASP A 275 23.64 1.87 -2.42
CA ASP A 275 23.30 3.24 -2.02
C ASP A 275 22.44 3.25 -0.75
N TYR A 276 21.66 2.21 -0.51
CA TYR A 276 20.78 2.07 0.65
C TYR A 276 20.66 0.61 1.11
N ILE A 277 20.31 0.44 2.37
CA ILE A 277 20.00 -0.85 2.98
C ILE A 277 18.50 -0.90 3.30
N CYS A 278 17.87 -2.04 3.02
CA CYS A 278 16.55 -2.40 3.50
C CYS A 278 16.67 -3.43 4.63
N ALA A 279 16.26 -3.07 5.82
CA ALA A 279 16.26 -3.98 6.96
C ALA A 279 14.83 -4.17 7.48
N ALA A 280 14.52 -5.33 8.06
CA ALA A 280 13.35 -5.44 8.92
C ALA A 280 13.50 -4.43 10.07
N ALA A 281 12.43 -3.75 10.43
CA ALA A 281 12.47 -2.83 11.58
C ALA A 281 12.86 -3.59 12.86
N PRO A 282 13.48 -2.92 13.84
CA PRO A 282 13.95 -3.58 15.05
C PRO A 282 12.89 -4.45 15.74
N GLY A 283 13.25 -5.68 16.09
CA GLY A 283 12.36 -6.64 16.75
C GLY A 283 11.29 -7.29 15.85
N THR A 284 11.33 -7.06 14.52
CA THR A 284 10.26 -7.54 13.61
C THR A 284 10.73 -8.56 12.57
N SER A 285 11.90 -9.17 12.74
CA SER A 285 12.49 -10.07 11.74
C SER A 285 11.62 -11.30 11.41
N ASN A 286 10.79 -11.76 12.36
CA ASN A 286 9.94 -12.94 12.23
C ASN A 286 8.48 -12.59 11.92
N ALA A 287 8.20 -11.35 11.55
CA ALA A 287 6.86 -10.87 11.27
C ALA A 287 6.86 -9.92 10.06
N TYR A 288 5.73 -9.86 9.40
CA TYR A 288 5.52 -9.10 8.17
C TYR A 288 4.15 -8.43 8.24
N THR A 289 4.09 -7.12 8.44
CA THR A 289 2.83 -6.39 8.25
C THR A 289 2.67 -6.04 6.79
N TYR A 290 1.49 -6.34 6.24
CA TYR A 290 1.23 -6.12 4.82
C TYR A 290 0.07 -5.16 4.58
N THR A 291 0.08 -4.53 3.41
CA THR A 291 -1.09 -4.01 2.71
C THR A 291 -1.07 -4.53 1.28
N ALA A 292 -2.24 -4.89 0.76
CA ALA A 292 -2.41 -5.37 -0.60
C ALA A 292 -3.16 -4.35 -1.44
N ASP A 293 -2.57 -3.90 -2.54
CA ASP A 293 -3.28 -3.04 -3.48
C ASP A 293 -4.20 -3.88 -4.36
N ALA A 294 -5.46 -3.47 -4.42
CA ALA A 294 -6.47 -4.03 -5.31
C ALA A 294 -7.29 -2.92 -5.99
N PHE A 295 -7.80 -3.21 -7.17
CA PHE A 295 -8.85 -2.41 -7.78
C PHE A 295 -10.18 -3.12 -7.63
N VAL A 296 -11.19 -2.43 -7.06
CA VAL A 296 -12.59 -2.82 -7.11
C VAL A 296 -13.24 -2.30 -8.37
N PHE A 297 -14.35 -2.91 -8.81
CA PHE A 297 -15.04 -2.58 -10.05
C PHE A 297 -16.46 -2.12 -9.74
N PHE A 298 -16.79 -0.88 -10.12
CA PHE A 298 -18.09 -0.28 -9.85
C PHE A 298 -19.08 -0.50 -11.01
N GLN A 299 -20.37 -0.60 -10.67
CA GLN A 299 -21.45 -0.61 -11.65
C GLN A 299 -21.35 0.61 -12.57
N GLN A 300 -21.50 0.39 -13.88
CA GLN A 300 -21.47 1.43 -14.89
C GLN A 300 -22.87 1.61 -15.50
N ASN A 301 -23.37 2.86 -15.51
CA ASN A 301 -24.69 3.18 -16.07
C ASN A 301 -25.84 2.33 -15.48
N GLY A 302 -25.77 2.00 -14.19
CA GLY A 302 -26.76 1.19 -13.47
C GLY A 302 -26.79 -0.30 -13.84
N LYS A 303 -25.81 -0.78 -14.64
CA LYS A 303 -25.70 -2.20 -15.00
C LYS A 303 -24.99 -2.98 -13.92
N LYS A 304 -25.50 -4.17 -13.60
CA LYS A 304 -24.96 -5.08 -12.58
C LYS A 304 -23.84 -5.97 -13.10
N ASP A 305 -23.64 -6.04 -14.41
CA ASP A 305 -22.59 -6.83 -15.03
C ASP A 305 -21.37 -5.96 -15.33
N ALA A 306 -20.18 -6.54 -15.19
CA ALA A 306 -18.95 -5.87 -15.56
C ALA A 306 -18.91 -5.60 -17.08
N THR A 307 -18.39 -4.44 -17.44
CA THR A 307 -18.19 -4.10 -18.87
C THR A 307 -17.02 -4.90 -19.47
N PRO A 308 -16.94 -5.06 -20.79
CA PRO A 308 -15.79 -5.70 -21.43
C PRO A 308 -14.45 -5.08 -21.02
N GLY A 309 -14.41 -3.75 -20.87
CA GLY A 309 -13.22 -3.03 -20.42
C GLY A 309 -12.85 -3.33 -18.97
N GLN A 310 -13.81 -3.46 -18.07
CA GLN A 310 -13.55 -3.87 -16.68
C GLN A 310 -13.01 -5.30 -16.61
N ILE A 311 -13.52 -6.23 -17.40
CA ILE A 311 -12.99 -7.60 -17.47
C ILE A 311 -11.57 -7.62 -18.07
N ALA A 312 -11.32 -6.82 -19.12
CA ALA A 312 -9.97 -6.67 -19.68
C ALA A 312 -9.00 -6.08 -18.66
N LEU A 313 -9.40 -5.03 -17.93
CA LEU A 313 -8.63 -4.41 -16.85
C LEU A 313 -8.29 -5.44 -15.77
N ALA A 314 -9.26 -6.20 -15.29
CA ALA A 314 -9.07 -7.23 -14.27
C ALA A 314 -8.07 -8.33 -14.72
N ARG A 315 -8.18 -8.79 -15.99
CA ARG A 315 -7.21 -9.73 -16.58
C ARG A 315 -5.80 -9.15 -16.66
N THR A 316 -5.69 -7.89 -17.12
CA THR A 316 -4.39 -7.20 -17.21
C THR A 316 -3.74 -7.06 -15.83
N ILE A 317 -4.48 -6.60 -14.83
CA ILE A 317 -4.02 -6.44 -13.44
C ILE A 317 -3.48 -7.76 -12.88
N MET A 318 -4.13 -8.87 -13.17
CA MET A 318 -3.74 -10.19 -12.67
C MET A 318 -2.76 -10.93 -13.60
N SER A 319 -2.28 -10.30 -14.66
CA SER A 319 -1.27 -10.94 -15.52
C SER A 319 0.11 -10.92 -14.85
N VAL A 320 0.92 -11.96 -15.12
CA VAL A 320 2.30 -12.08 -14.63
C VAL A 320 3.15 -10.89 -15.08
N ASP A 321 3.03 -10.51 -16.36
CA ASP A 321 3.83 -9.42 -16.94
C ASP A 321 3.52 -8.07 -16.31
N PHE A 322 2.24 -7.74 -16.13
CA PHE A 322 1.85 -6.49 -15.49
C PHE A 322 2.35 -6.45 -14.04
N GLN A 323 2.09 -7.49 -13.24
CA GLN A 323 2.49 -7.49 -11.82
C GLN A 323 4.00 -7.42 -11.66
N GLN A 324 4.77 -8.05 -12.55
CA GLN A 324 6.24 -7.92 -12.53
C GLN A 324 6.66 -6.48 -12.82
N GLN A 325 6.19 -5.89 -13.91
CA GLN A 325 6.60 -4.55 -14.32
C GLN A 325 6.11 -3.47 -13.33
N PHE A 326 4.85 -3.55 -12.89
CA PHE A 326 4.31 -2.63 -11.90
C PHE A 326 5.15 -2.65 -10.61
N SER A 327 5.40 -3.83 -10.06
CA SER A 327 6.12 -3.99 -8.80
C SER A 327 7.57 -3.53 -8.87
N LEU A 328 8.24 -3.66 -10.02
CA LEU A 328 9.58 -3.12 -10.24
C LEU A 328 9.64 -1.59 -10.09
N TYR A 329 8.62 -0.86 -10.56
CA TYR A 329 8.54 0.60 -10.42
C TYR A 329 7.98 1.02 -9.07
N LYS A 330 6.95 0.30 -8.56
CA LYS A 330 6.26 0.64 -7.32
C LYS A 330 7.10 0.36 -6.07
N GLY A 331 8.02 -0.60 -6.16
CA GLY A 331 8.83 -1.04 -5.03
C GLY A 331 8.24 -2.23 -4.26
N SER A 332 7.02 -2.62 -4.54
CA SER A 332 6.29 -3.76 -3.95
C SER A 332 6.82 -5.12 -4.43
N ILE A 333 6.18 -6.17 -3.93
CA ILE A 333 6.21 -7.49 -4.56
C ILE A 333 4.88 -7.79 -5.25
N PRO A 334 4.86 -8.63 -6.30
CA PRO A 334 3.61 -9.07 -6.93
C PRO A 334 2.65 -9.75 -5.94
N ALA A 335 1.34 -9.57 -6.10
CA ALA A 335 0.35 -10.35 -5.33
C ALA A 335 0.32 -11.81 -5.78
N ARG A 336 0.58 -12.08 -7.05
CA ARG A 336 0.72 -13.44 -7.57
C ARG A 336 2.02 -14.08 -7.06
N LEU A 337 1.92 -15.32 -6.59
CA LEU A 337 3.03 -16.10 -6.05
C LEU A 337 3.93 -16.70 -7.13
N ASP A 338 3.45 -16.81 -8.38
CA ASP A 338 4.11 -17.42 -9.53
C ASP A 338 4.87 -16.42 -10.43
N VAL A 339 4.87 -15.13 -10.08
CA VAL A 339 5.67 -14.13 -10.81
C VAL A 339 7.16 -14.34 -10.54
N PRO A 340 7.99 -14.52 -11.58
CA PRO A 340 9.44 -14.70 -11.42
C PRO A 340 10.11 -13.50 -10.75
N MET A 341 10.98 -13.79 -9.75
CA MET A 341 11.67 -12.77 -8.97
C MET A 341 13.12 -12.49 -9.43
N ASP A 342 13.55 -13.03 -10.57
CA ASP A 342 14.90 -12.90 -11.11
C ASP A 342 15.30 -11.45 -11.40
N LYS A 343 14.37 -10.63 -11.92
CA LYS A 343 14.59 -9.22 -12.23
C LYS A 343 14.54 -8.28 -11.01
N PHE A 344 14.09 -8.78 -9.86
CA PHE A 344 13.96 -7.99 -8.65
C PHE A 344 15.29 -7.89 -7.88
N ASP A 345 15.44 -6.80 -7.14
CA ASP A 345 16.59 -6.56 -6.25
C ASP A 345 16.56 -7.44 -4.99
N SER A 346 17.61 -7.35 -4.19
CA SER A 346 17.74 -8.08 -2.93
C SER A 346 16.62 -7.78 -1.94
N CYS A 347 16.16 -6.53 -1.86
CA CYS A 347 15.07 -6.12 -0.96
C CYS A 347 13.75 -6.79 -1.32
N ALA A 348 13.37 -6.80 -2.59
CA ALA A 348 12.14 -7.45 -3.03
C ALA A 348 12.23 -8.98 -2.92
N LYS A 349 13.39 -9.57 -3.24
CA LYS A 349 13.62 -11.01 -3.03
C LYS A 349 13.51 -11.40 -1.56
N LYS A 350 14.10 -10.58 -0.66
CA LYS A 350 13.93 -10.75 0.78
C LYS A 350 12.47 -10.59 1.20
N SER A 351 11.76 -9.59 0.70
CA SER A 351 10.32 -9.39 0.99
C SER A 351 9.50 -10.63 0.63
N ARG A 352 9.72 -11.21 -0.57
CA ARG A 352 9.04 -12.44 -0.99
C ARG A 352 9.37 -13.63 -0.10
N ALA A 353 10.64 -13.81 0.25
CA ALA A 353 11.07 -14.89 1.13
C ALA A 353 10.47 -14.76 2.55
N ASP A 354 10.47 -13.55 3.10
CA ASP A 354 9.90 -13.25 4.43
C ASP A 354 8.37 -13.41 4.41
N GLU A 355 7.66 -12.98 3.35
CA GLU A 355 6.23 -13.22 3.16
C GLU A 355 5.91 -14.72 3.24
N GLN A 356 6.60 -15.54 2.44
CA GLN A 356 6.38 -16.99 2.40
C GLN A 356 6.69 -17.68 3.75
N ALA A 357 7.73 -17.22 4.44
CA ALA A 357 8.08 -17.73 5.76
C ALA A 357 7.04 -17.34 6.81
N THR A 358 6.60 -16.08 6.81
CA THR A 358 5.64 -15.57 7.81
C THR A 358 4.21 -16.06 7.59
N ILE A 359 3.79 -16.35 6.35
CA ILE A 359 2.53 -17.05 6.07
C ILE A 359 2.51 -18.42 6.78
N LYS A 360 3.61 -19.18 6.72
CA LYS A 360 3.70 -20.52 7.34
C LYS A 360 3.71 -20.48 8.87
N THR A 361 4.26 -19.40 9.45
CA THR A 361 4.41 -19.26 10.92
C THR A 361 3.30 -18.43 11.56
N GLY A 362 2.35 -17.89 10.78
CA GLY A 362 1.31 -16.98 11.27
C GLY A 362 1.80 -15.56 11.56
N GLY A 363 2.99 -15.21 11.10
CA GLY A 363 3.57 -13.87 11.24
C GLY A 363 3.23 -12.91 10.10
N PHE A 364 2.46 -13.34 9.08
CA PHE A 364 1.96 -12.49 8.00
C PHE A 364 0.66 -11.82 8.45
N LEU A 365 0.71 -10.53 8.74
CA LEU A 365 -0.32 -9.80 9.47
C LEU A 365 -0.81 -8.60 8.67
N PRO A 366 -2.13 -8.38 8.55
CA PRO A 366 -2.68 -7.19 7.88
C PRO A 366 -2.37 -5.93 8.69
N SER A 367 -2.14 -4.81 8.00
CA SER A 367 -1.79 -3.53 8.60
C SER A 367 -3.03 -2.73 8.99
N LEU A 368 -3.07 -2.22 10.23
CA LEU A 368 -4.08 -1.26 10.68
C LEU A 368 -3.84 0.11 10.03
N ALA A 369 -2.59 0.55 9.98
CA ALA A 369 -2.19 1.85 9.43
C ALA A 369 -2.61 2.04 7.97
N PHE A 370 -2.78 0.93 7.23
CA PHE A 370 -3.09 0.96 5.79
C PHE A 370 -4.48 0.39 5.46
N GLY A 371 -5.36 0.30 6.46
CA GLY A 371 -6.76 -0.03 6.25
C GLY A 371 -7.03 -1.50 5.92
N GLU A 372 -6.12 -2.42 6.29
CA GLU A 372 -6.34 -3.88 6.14
C GLU A 372 -7.03 -4.48 7.36
N LEU A 373 -7.16 -3.70 8.44
CA LEU A 373 -7.79 -4.10 9.70
C LEU A 373 -8.80 -3.07 10.16
N GLN A 374 -9.83 -3.54 10.84
CA GLN A 374 -10.86 -2.74 11.50
C GLN A 374 -11.72 -1.89 10.56
N SER A 375 -12.86 -1.44 11.05
CA SER A 375 -13.68 -0.48 10.33
C SER A 375 -12.93 0.86 10.19
N PRO A 376 -13.23 1.68 9.16
CA PRO A 376 -12.64 3.01 9.02
C PRO A 376 -12.86 3.91 10.25
N VAL A 377 -13.96 3.71 10.97
CA VAL A 377 -14.29 4.48 12.18
C VAL A 377 -13.35 4.10 13.32
N THR A 378 -13.17 2.81 13.58
CA THR A 378 -12.28 2.30 14.63
C THR A 378 -10.82 2.64 14.30
N ALA A 379 -10.39 2.38 13.06
CA ALA A 379 -9.03 2.68 12.61
C ALA A 379 -8.74 4.18 12.71
N GLY A 380 -9.69 5.03 12.32
CA GLY A 380 -9.60 6.49 12.45
C GLY A 380 -9.44 6.95 13.90
N ALA A 381 -10.27 6.43 14.82
CA ALA A 381 -10.17 6.77 16.24
C ALA A 381 -8.81 6.38 16.85
N ILE A 382 -8.26 5.22 16.47
CA ILE A 382 -6.90 4.80 16.89
C ILE A 382 -5.84 5.70 16.29
N THR A 383 -5.96 6.05 15.01
CA THR A 383 -5.05 6.96 14.31
C THR A 383 -4.99 8.32 14.99
N ASP A 384 -6.13 8.88 15.38
CA ASP A 384 -6.20 10.17 16.09
C ASP A 384 -5.46 10.13 17.43
N VAL A 385 -5.59 9.05 18.19
CA VAL A 385 -4.86 8.87 19.46
C VAL A 385 -3.34 8.83 19.22
N VAL A 386 -2.89 8.03 18.26
CA VAL A 386 -1.46 7.89 17.94
C VAL A 386 -0.88 9.21 17.43
N THR A 387 -1.57 9.88 16.50
CA THR A 387 -1.12 11.17 15.94
C THR A 387 -1.07 12.26 17.02
N ASN A 388 -2.09 12.34 17.89
CA ASN A 388 -2.07 13.29 19.00
C ASN A 388 -0.93 13.01 19.96
N PHE A 389 -0.66 11.74 20.28
CA PHE A 389 0.47 11.34 21.10
C PHE A 389 1.81 11.73 20.46
N MET A 390 1.98 11.45 19.18
CA MET A 390 3.18 11.79 18.40
C MET A 390 3.47 13.31 18.37
N ASN A 391 2.43 14.14 18.48
CA ASN A 391 2.51 15.58 18.33
C ASN A 391 2.30 16.37 19.64
N SER A 392 2.31 15.68 20.81
CA SER A 392 2.10 16.31 22.12
C SER A 392 3.17 15.89 23.13
N SER A 393 3.10 16.45 24.33
CA SER A 393 3.89 16.03 25.49
C SER A 393 3.18 15.02 26.39
N GLU A 394 2.15 14.35 25.87
CA GLU A 394 1.36 13.36 26.60
C GLU A 394 2.24 12.20 27.09
N ASP A 395 2.00 11.71 28.29
CA ASP A 395 2.69 10.53 28.79
C ASP A 395 2.13 9.21 28.23
N ALA A 396 2.96 8.16 28.27
CA ALA A 396 2.63 6.86 27.66
C ALA A 396 1.39 6.21 28.29
N LYS A 397 1.13 6.39 29.59
CA LYS A 397 -0.02 5.77 30.28
C LYS A 397 -1.33 6.42 29.84
N GLU A 398 -1.31 7.73 29.64
CA GLU A 398 -2.47 8.46 29.10
C GLU A 398 -2.74 8.08 27.66
N GLY A 399 -1.69 7.94 26.81
CA GLY A 399 -1.79 7.43 25.45
C GLY A 399 -2.46 6.04 25.40
N VAL A 400 -2.02 5.13 26.28
CA VAL A 400 -2.61 3.78 26.41
C VAL A 400 -4.07 3.85 26.85
N ARG A 401 -4.43 4.69 27.81
CA ARG A 401 -5.82 4.88 28.27
C ARG A 401 -6.73 5.33 27.11
N LYS A 402 -6.26 6.30 26.32
CA LYS A 402 -6.98 6.81 25.14
C LYS A 402 -7.10 5.76 24.04
N LEU A 403 -6.01 5.01 23.79
CA LEU A 403 -6.01 3.90 22.82
C LEU A 403 -7.09 2.86 23.15
N ALA A 404 -7.15 2.44 24.42
CA ALA A 404 -8.14 1.47 24.88
C ALA A 404 -9.58 1.98 24.76
N ALA A 405 -9.81 3.29 24.88
CA ALA A 405 -11.10 3.91 24.63
C ALA A 405 -11.41 3.97 23.11
N ALA A 406 -10.46 4.40 22.29
CA ALA A 406 -10.60 4.48 20.84
C ALA A 406 -10.92 3.11 20.19
N ALA A 407 -10.33 2.03 20.70
CA ALA A 407 -10.57 0.67 20.22
C ALA A 407 -12.01 0.16 20.48
N LYS A 408 -12.83 0.88 21.25
CA LYS A 408 -14.26 0.56 21.48
C LYS A 408 -15.21 1.31 20.55
N VAL A 409 -14.71 2.26 19.81
CA VAL A 409 -15.50 3.03 18.83
C VAL A 409 -15.80 2.11 17.64
N LYS A 410 -17.08 2.00 17.27
CA LYS A 410 -17.55 1.11 16.19
C LYS A 410 -18.24 1.92 15.11
#